data_aaa3f1a0b2f4e505fe921dfab43e83b4
#
_entry.id   aaa3f1a0b2f4e505fe921dfab43e83b4
#
_cell.length_a   1.000
_cell.length_b   1.000
_cell.length_c   1.000
_cell.angle_alpha   90.00
_cell.angle_beta   90.00
_cell.angle_gamma   90.00
#
_symmetry.space_group_name_H-M   'P 1'
#
loop_
_entity.id
_entity.type
_entity.pdbx_description
1 polymer ?
#
loop_
_entity_poly.entity_id
_entity_poly.type
_entity_poly.pdbx_seq_one_letter_code
_entity_poly.pdbx_strand_id
1 'polypeptide(L)'
;MSKISVLCVDDSALIRQLMTEIVNSQKDMFMVATAPDPLVARELIKHHNPTVLTLDVEMPKMDGLDFLEKLMRLRPMPVVMISSLTDRGSEVTLRALELGAVDFVTKPQIGIRDGIMQYGEKICEKIRSAAQARLPNPAQRTAVKPVSLKTLIGSEKVIAIGASTGGTEAIRQVLEPLPPACPAVLITQHMPAGFTHSFAERLNRLCQITVKEAEQGERVLPGHAYIAPGDKHMELARSGANYQIRLLETPPVNRHRPAVDVLFNSVAQCAGRNAVGVLLTGMGNDGAVGLLEMKKAGSWTIAQNEASCVVYGMPREAILLNAASEVTHLDDISQHMVSRLASGQAIRI
;
A
#
# COMPACT_ATOMS: atom_id res chain seq x y z
N MET A 1 21.15 13.00 -12.64
CA MET A 1 20.75 11.70 -12.05
C MET A 1 21.04 10.61 -13.08
N SER A 2 21.59 9.46 -12.68
CA SER A 2 21.75 8.30 -13.56
C SER A 2 20.37 7.78 -13.97
N LYS A 3 20.23 7.34 -15.22
CA LYS A 3 18.97 6.72 -15.69
C LYS A 3 18.72 5.41 -14.96
N ILE A 4 17.46 5.09 -14.68
CA ILE A 4 17.03 3.83 -14.09
C ILE A 4 17.23 2.70 -15.12
N SER A 5 18.08 1.73 -14.81
CA SER A 5 18.27 0.55 -15.65
C SER A 5 17.30 -0.56 -15.23
N VAL A 6 16.49 -1.04 -16.17
CA VAL A 6 15.44 -2.03 -15.93
C VAL A 6 15.77 -3.33 -16.63
N LEU A 7 15.62 -4.46 -15.93
CA LEU A 7 15.66 -5.79 -16.52
C LEU A 7 14.26 -6.41 -16.40
N CYS A 8 13.73 -6.90 -17.51
CA CYS A 8 12.42 -7.54 -17.56
C CYS A 8 12.55 -9.08 -17.65
N VAL A 9 11.84 -9.79 -16.77
CA VAL A 9 11.75 -11.25 -16.78
C VAL A 9 10.30 -11.66 -16.99
N ASP A 10 10.02 -12.25 -18.13
CA ASP A 10 8.68 -12.69 -18.54
C ASP A 10 8.83 -13.77 -19.62
N ASP A 11 8.07 -14.85 -19.61
CA ASP A 11 8.15 -15.90 -20.60
C ASP A 11 7.58 -15.51 -21.97
N SER A 12 6.64 -14.55 -21.99
CA SER A 12 6.02 -14.01 -23.20
C SER A 12 6.96 -13.05 -23.94
N ALA A 13 7.36 -13.40 -25.15
CA ALA A 13 8.17 -12.51 -26.02
C ALA A 13 7.44 -11.17 -26.31
N LEU A 14 6.11 -11.22 -26.44
CA LEU A 14 5.28 -10.05 -26.70
C LEU A 14 5.33 -9.07 -25.52
N ILE A 15 5.20 -9.59 -24.29
CA ILE A 15 5.28 -8.75 -23.08
C ILE A 15 6.68 -8.14 -22.93
N ARG A 16 7.74 -8.91 -23.17
CA ARG A 16 9.11 -8.39 -23.13
C ARG A 16 9.33 -7.27 -24.13
N GLN A 17 8.80 -7.41 -25.37
CA GLN A 17 8.86 -6.34 -26.38
C GLN A 17 8.08 -5.12 -25.93
N LEU A 18 6.82 -5.27 -25.49
CA LEU A 18 5.99 -4.18 -25.01
C LEU A 18 6.66 -3.43 -23.84
N MET A 19 7.21 -4.15 -22.87
CA MET A 19 7.93 -3.56 -21.75
C MET A 19 9.16 -2.80 -22.20
N THR A 20 9.87 -3.30 -23.21
CA THR A 20 11.03 -2.61 -23.79
C THR A 20 10.62 -1.29 -24.43
N GLU A 21 9.55 -1.26 -25.20
CA GLU A 21 9.01 -0.05 -25.84
C GLU A 21 8.55 0.96 -24.79
N ILE A 22 7.76 0.53 -23.78
CA ILE A 22 7.27 1.38 -22.70
C ILE A 22 8.43 2.02 -21.92
N VAL A 23 9.38 1.22 -21.47
CA VAL A 23 10.51 1.70 -20.67
C VAL A 23 11.41 2.63 -21.48
N ASN A 24 11.74 2.28 -22.71
CA ASN A 24 12.62 3.09 -23.58
C ASN A 24 11.94 4.36 -24.10
N SER A 25 10.62 4.47 -24.06
CA SER A 25 9.91 5.73 -24.36
C SER A 25 10.15 6.81 -23.31
N GLN A 26 10.60 6.43 -22.10
CA GLN A 26 10.84 7.36 -21.00
C GLN A 26 12.25 7.95 -21.04
N LYS A 27 12.37 9.23 -20.65
CA LYS A 27 13.67 9.93 -20.66
C LYS A 27 14.59 9.53 -19.51
N ASP A 28 14.02 9.06 -18.40
CA ASP A 28 14.67 8.80 -17.11
C ASP A 28 14.99 7.33 -16.86
N MET A 29 14.59 6.41 -17.76
CA MET A 29 14.87 4.98 -17.64
C MET A 29 15.21 4.34 -18.99
N PHE A 30 15.72 3.11 -18.94
CA PHE A 30 16.00 2.31 -20.15
C PHE A 30 15.98 0.82 -19.83
N MET A 31 15.60 0.00 -20.81
CA MET A 31 15.65 -1.45 -20.71
C MET A 31 17.09 -1.92 -20.99
N VAL A 32 17.75 -2.48 -19.96
CA VAL A 32 19.13 -2.96 -20.10
C VAL A 32 19.19 -4.38 -20.67
N ALA A 33 18.23 -5.21 -20.35
CA ALA A 33 18.10 -6.55 -20.87
C ALA A 33 16.69 -7.12 -20.64
N THR A 34 16.36 -8.21 -21.35
CA THR A 34 15.15 -9.02 -21.10
C THR A 34 15.51 -10.49 -20.98
N ALA A 35 14.84 -11.23 -20.10
CA ALA A 35 15.05 -12.65 -19.88
C ALA A 35 13.74 -13.43 -20.08
N PRO A 36 13.76 -14.58 -20.77
CA PRO A 36 12.58 -15.42 -20.92
C PRO A 36 12.31 -16.34 -19.72
N ASP A 37 13.27 -16.46 -18.81
CA ASP A 37 13.18 -17.33 -17.65
C ASP A 37 14.16 -16.87 -16.53
N PRO A 38 13.99 -17.38 -15.30
CA PRO A 38 14.83 -17.06 -14.16
C PRO A 38 16.31 -17.43 -14.30
N LEU A 39 16.66 -18.45 -15.06
CA LEU A 39 18.06 -18.88 -15.24
C LEU A 39 18.83 -17.85 -16.07
N VAL A 40 18.24 -17.44 -17.19
CA VAL A 40 18.79 -16.36 -18.02
C VAL A 40 18.82 -15.05 -17.23
N ALA A 41 17.75 -14.73 -16.47
CA ALA A 41 17.68 -13.52 -15.64
C ALA A 41 18.84 -13.45 -14.65
N ARG A 42 19.19 -14.55 -13.98
CA ARG A 42 20.29 -14.60 -13.02
C ARG A 42 21.64 -14.18 -13.62
N GLU A 43 21.96 -14.65 -14.82
CA GLU A 43 23.22 -14.29 -15.49
C GLU A 43 23.20 -12.82 -15.95
N LEU A 44 22.06 -12.35 -16.48
CA LEU A 44 21.92 -10.96 -16.90
C LEU A 44 21.94 -9.98 -15.71
N ILE A 45 21.38 -10.34 -14.55
CA ILE A 45 21.48 -9.56 -13.33
C ILE A 45 22.94 -9.38 -12.88
N LYS A 46 23.75 -10.44 -12.95
CA LYS A 46 25.19 -10.36 -12.62
C LYS A 46 25.94 -9.46 -13.59
N HIS A 47 25.64 -9.58 -14.86
CA HIS A 47 26.36 -8.84 -15.92
C HIS A 47 25.99 -7.36 -15.96
N HIS A 48 24.70 -7.03 -15.90
CA HIS A 48 24.20 -5.67 -16.11
C HIS A 48 23.98 -4.86 -14.84
N ASN A 49 23.86 -5.51 -13.67
CA ASN A 49 23.55 -4.86 -12.40
C ASN A 49 22.38 -3.88 -12.48
N PRO A 50 21.18 -4.32 -12.88
CA PRO A 50 20.04 -3.43 -13.09
C PRO A 50 19.59 -2.75 -11.78
N THR A 51 19.00 -1.55 -11.91
CA THR A 51 18.44 -0.81 -10.77
C THR A 51 17.12 -1.43 -10.30
N VAL A 52 16.29 -1.89 -11.23
CA VAL A 52 14.96 -2.47 -10.97
C VAL A 52 14.78 -3.71 -11.83
N LEU A 53 14.19 -4.75 -11.23
CA LEU A 53 13.71 -5.93 -11.92
C LEU A 53 12.19 -5.86 -12.08
N THR A 54 11.66 -6.10 -13.26
CA THR A 54 10.24 -6.48 -13.43
C THR A 54 10.17 -7.99 -13.59
N LEU A 55 9.31 -8.65 -12.82
CA LEU A 55 9.26 -10.11 -12.72
C LEU A 55 7.84 -10.61 -12.88
N ASP A 56 7.63 -11.45 -13.87
CA ASP A 56 6.37 -12.19 -14.03
C ASP A 56 6.20 -13.19 -12.87
N VAL A 57 4.97 -13.28 -12.40
CA VAL A 57 4.56 -14.24 -11.37
C VAL A 57 4.46 -15.64 -11.95
N GLU A 58 3.84 -15.77 -13.13
CA GLU A 58 3.49 -17.03 -13.75
C GLU A 58 4.47 -17.39 -14.88
N MET A 59 5.50 -18.17 -14.58
CA MET A 59 6.45 -18.65 -15.58
C MET A 59 6.55 -20.18 -15.58
N PRO A 60 6.68 -20.83 -16.78
CA PRO A 60 6.93 -22.24 -16.84
C PRO A 60 8.32 -22.61 -16.30
N LYS A 61 8.49 -23.81 -15.72
CA LYS A 61 9.72 -24.43 -15.21
C LYS A 61 10.24 -23.92 -13.85
N MET A 62 10.11 -22.67 -13.51
CA MET A 62 10.47 -22.12 -12.20
C MET A 62 9.47 -21.03 -11.84
N ASP A 63 8.81 -21.20 -10.71
CA ASP A 63 7.88 -20.23 -10.16
C ASP A 63 8.60 -18.90 -9.88
N GLY A 64 7.98 -17.79 -10.30
CA GLY A 64 8.49 -16.44 -10.03
C GLY A 64 8.70 -16.17 -8.54
N LEU A 65 7.91 -16.78 -7.64
CA LEU A 65 8.09 -16.68 -6.19
C LEU A 65 9.37 -17.35 -5.70
N ASP A 66 9.68 -18.55 -6.19
CA ASP A 66 10.90 -19.28 -5.84
C ASP A 66 12.14 -18.51 -6.28
N PHE A 67 12.07 -17.87 -7.44
CA PHE A 67 13.14 -17.01 -7.93
C PHE A 67 13.28 -15.76 -7.08
N LEU A 68 12.17 -15.09 -6.76
CA LEU A 68 12.15 -13.90 -5.91
C LEU A 68 12.74 -14.19 -4.52
N GLU A 69 12.35 -15.28 -3.87
CA GLU A 69 12.85 -15.67 -2.55
C GLU A 69 14.38 -15.85 -2.56
N LYS A 70 14.89 -16.56 -3.57
CA LYS A 70 16.35 -16.77 -3.75
C LYS A 70 17.05 -15.45 -4.03
N LEU A 71 16.47 -14.59 -4.88
CA LEU A 71 17.02 -13.28 -5.22
C LEU A 71 17.10 -12.38 -3.98
N MET A 72 16.02 -12.26 -3.21
CA MET A 72 15.95 -11.41 -2.01
C MET A 72 16.89 -11.90 -0.90
N ARG A 73 17.14 -13.20 -0.81
CA ARG A 73 18.12 -13.77 0.14
C ARG A 73 19.55 -13.55 -0.27
N LEU A 74 19.90 -13.72 -1.55
CA LEU A 74 21.28 -13.77 -2.03
C LEU A 74 21.79 -12.42 -2.55
N ARG A 75 20.90 -11.65 -3.15
CA ARG A 75 21.18 -10.34 -3.74
C ARG A 75 19.93 -9.47 -3.74
N PRO A 76 19.52 -8.94 -2.58
CA PRO A 76 18.34 -8.09 -2.49
C PRO A 76 18.43 -6.93 -3.49
N MET A 77 17.38 -6.74 -4.27
CA MET A 77 17.24 -5.64 -5.21
C MET A 77 15.77 -5.28 -5.42
N PRO A 78 15.44 -4.05 -5.88
CA PRO A 78 14.07 -3.66 -6.14
C PRO A 78 13.39 -4.51 -7.22
N VAL A 79 12.25 -5.13 -6.88
CA VAL A 79 11.45 -5.96 -7.77
C VAL A 79 10.02 -5.43 -7.84
N VAL A 80 9.52 -5.24 -9.06
CA VAL A 80 8.10 -4.99 -9.35
C VAL A 80 7.52 -6.24 -9.99
N MET A 81 6.51 -6.82 -9.35
CA MET A 81 5.84 -8.01 -9.88
C MET A 81 4.90 -7.64 -11.02
N ILE A 82 4.81 -8.49 -12.04
CA ILE A 82 3.81 -8.39 -13.10
C ILE A 82 2.87 -9.58 -12.95
N SER A 83 1.58 -9.33 -12.73
CA SER A 83 0.62 -10.36 -12.32
C SER A 83 -0.63 -10.37 -13.19
N SER A 84 -1.24 -11.54 -13.36
CA SER A 84 -2.57 -11.68 -13.93
C SER A 84 -3.66 -11.25 -12.94
N LEU A 85 -4.82 -10.77 -13.46
CA LEU A 85 -6.01 -10.40 -12.68
C LEU A 85 -6.86 -11.65 -12.34
N THR A 86 -6.25 -12.67 -11.75
CA THR A 86 -6.97 -13.87 -11.29
C THR A 86 -6.88 -13.95 -9.77
N ASP A 87 -7.83 -14.62 -9.12
CA ASP A 87 -7.81 -14.81 -7.67
C ASP A 87 -6.50 -15.49 -7.23
N ARG A 88 -6.08 -16.52 -7.95
CA ARG A 88 -4.79 -17.19 -7.74
C ARG A 88 -3.61 -16.24 -7.94
N GLY A 89 -3.64 -15.41 -9.00
CA GLY A 89 -2.60 -14.41 -9.26
C GLY A 89 -2.52 -13.38 -8.14
N SER A 90 -3.66 -12.98 -7.55
CA SER A 90 -3.71 -12.05 -6.43
C SER A 90 -3.06 -12.61 -5.17
N GLU A 91 -3.35 -13.87 -4.79
CA GLU A 91 -2.71 -14.52 -3.65
C GLU A 91 -1.19 -14.65 -3.82
N VAL A 92 -0.75 -15.11 -5.00
CA VAL A 92 0.68 -15.26 -5.31
C VAL A 92 1.39 -13.91 -5.28
N THR A 93 0.75 -12.84 -5.80
CA THR A 93 1.30 -11.48 -5.77
C THR A 93 1.44 -10.94 -4.34
N LEU A 94 0.43 -11.14 -3.49
CA LEU A 94 0.51 -10.75 -2.09
C LEU A 94 1.63 -11.50 -1.35
N ARG A 95 1.84 -12.78 -1.70
CA ARG A 95 2.96 -13.55 -1.19
C ARG A 95 4.31 -13.00 -1.67
N ALA A 96 4.41 -12.55 -2.93
CA ALA A 96 5.61 -11.92 -3.46
C ALA A 96 5.96 -10.63 -2.70
N LEU A 97 4.97 -9.80 -2.34
CA LEU A 97 5.20 -8.61 -1.53
C LEU A 97 5.78 -8.94 -0.15
N GLU A 98 5.32 -10.03 0.50
CA GLU A 98 5.92 -10.50 1.76
C GLU A 98 7.35 -11.01 1.62
N LEU A 99 7.67 -11.62 0.48
CA LEU A 99 9.04 -12.06 0.16
C LEU A 99 9.96 -10.88 -0.15
N GLY A 100 9.43 -9.67 -0.22
CA GLY A 100 10.19 -8.43 -0.35
C GLY A 100 10.08 -7.74 -1.72
N ALA A 101 9.17 -8.16 -2.60
CA ALA A 101 8.86 -7.35 -3.78
C ALA A 101 8.35 -5.98 -3.33
N VAL A 102 8.77 -4.94 -4.04
CA VAL A 102 8.45 -3.55 -3.67
C VAL A 102 7.00 -3.20 -4.00
N ASP A 103 6.53 -3.64 -5.16
CA ASP A 103 5.19 -3.35 -5.67
C ASP A 103 4.80 -4.33 -6.79
N PHE A 104 3.60 -4.16 -7.33
CA PHE A 104 3.12 -4.95 -8.47
C PHE A 104 2.29 -4.13 -9.46
N VAL A 105 2.15 -4.66 -10.67
CA VAL A 105 1.26 -4.16 -11.73
C VAL A 105 0.53 -5.35 -12.34
N THR A 106 -0.74 -5.15 -12.68
CA THR A 106 -1.52 -6.16 -13.41
C THR A 106 -1.14 -6.19 -14.88
N LYS A 107 -1.05 -7.38 -15.49
CA LYS A 107 -0.79 -7.51 -16.94
C LYS A 107 -1.83 -6.75 -17.76
N PRO A 108 -1.45 -6.10 -18.87
CA PRO A 108 -2.41 -5.39 -19.71
C PRO A 108 -3.36 -6.38 -20.37
N GLN A 109 -4.64 -6.03 -20.44
CA GLN A 109 -5.57 -6.75 -21.30
C GLN A 109 -5.26 -6.39 -22.77
N ILE A 110 -4.74 -7.36 -23.51
CA ILE A 110 -4.34 -7.17 -24.90
C ILE A 110 -5.63 -6.95 -25.73
N GLY A 111 -5.75 -5.81 -26.39
CA GLY A 111 -6.86 -5.50 -27.30
C GLY A 111 -7.39 -4.05 -27.26
N ILE A 112 -7.02 -3.25 -26.28
CA ILE A 112 -7.48 -1.87 -26.14
C ILE A 112 -6.28 -0.93 -26.17
N ARG A 113 -6.16 -0.11 -27.22
CA ARG A 113 -5.04 0.83 -27.44
C ARG A 113 -4.86 1.81 -26.27
N ASP A 114 -5.96 2.28 -25.70
CA ASP A 114 -5.96 3.15 -24.51
C ASP A 114 -5.51 2.42 -23.24
N GLY A 115 -5.78 1.13 -23.13
CA GLY A 115 -5.33 0.27 -22.03
C GLY A 115 -3.81 0.11 -21.98
N ILE A 116 -3.14 0.06 -23.14
CA ILE A 116 -1.68 -0.06 -23.22
C ILE A 116 -0.99 1.23 -22.76
N MET A 117 -1.54 2.41 -23.10
CA MET A 117 -0.99 3.70 -22.66
C MET A 117 -1.12 3.85 -21.14
N GLN A 118 -2.31 3.58 -20.58
CA GLN A 118 -2.53 3.64 -19.14
C GLN A 118 -1.69 2.62 -18.38
N TYR A 119 -1.50 1.43 -18.93
CA TYR A 119 -0.57 0.44 -18.39
C TYR A 119 0.86 0.96 -18.38
N GLY A 120 1.32 1.57 -19.49
CA GLY A 120 2.64 2.14 -19.61
C GLY A 120 2.93 3.21 -18.55
N GLU A 121 1.97 4.10 -18.27
CA GLU A 121 2.11 5.11 -17.22
C GLU A 121 2.23 4.45 -15.82
N LYS A 122 1.35 3.50 -15.51
CA LYS A 122 1.34 2.80 -14.22
C LYS A 122 2.63 2.03 -13.97
N ILE A 123 3.10 1.25 -14.96
CA ILE A 123 4.33 0.46 -14.79
C ILE A 123 5.56 1.38 -14.62
N CYS A 124 5.66 2.47 -15.38
CA CYS A 124 6.75 3.42 -15.25
C CYS A 124 6.74 4.12 -13.89
N GLU A 125 5.57 4.45 -13.35
CA GLU A 125 5.42 4.99 -11.99
C GLU A 125 5.92 3.99 -10.94
N LYS A 126 5.52 2.70 -11.04
CA LYS A 126 5.96 1.65 -10.12
C LYS A 126 7.46 1.38 -10.23
N ILE A 127 8.04 1.42 -11.43
CA ILE A 127 9.49 1.31 -11.64
C ILE A 127 10.24 2.48 -10.97
N ARG A 128 9.74 3.72 -11.11
CA ARG A 128 10.32 4.90 -10.43
C ARG A 128 10.25 4.78 -8.92
N SER A 129 9.11 4.32 -8.42
CA SER A 129 8.91 4.05 -7.00
C SER A 129 9.90 2.99 -6.50
N ALA A 130 10.00 1.86 -7.21
CA ALA A 130 10.91 0.77 -6.85
C ALA A 130 12.39 1.20 -6.88
N ALA A 131 12.79 2.04 -7.83
CA ALA A 131 14.16 2.56 -7.92
C ALA A 131 14.56 3.42 -6.71
N GLN A 132 13.60 3.98 -5.99
CA GLN A 132 13.81 4.78 -4.77
C GLN A 132 13.57 3.97 -3.49
N ALA A 133 13.14 2.71 -3.61
CA ALA A 133 12.74 1.91 -2.47
C ALA A 133 13.92 1.55 -1.59
N ARG A 134 13.71 1.65 -0.29
CA ARG A 134 14.59 1.06 0.73
C ARG A 134 14.10 -0.36 1.00
N LEU A 135 14.91 -1.33 0.63
CA LEU A 135 14.56 -2.73 0.88
C LEU A 135 14.67 -3.04 2.37
N PRO A 136 13.64 -3.68 2.96
CA PRO A 136 13.70 -4.07 4.35
C PRO A 136 14.85 -5.04 4.59
N ASN A 137 15.60 -4.81 5.67
CA ASN A 137 16.60 -5.78 6.11
C ASN A 137 15.89 -6.93 6.85
N PRO A 138 15.92 -8.17 6.36
CA PRO A 138 15.26 -9.30 7.02
C PRO A 138 15.72 -9.54 8.46
N ALA A 139 16.95 -9.13 8.80
CA ALA A 139 17.51 -9.26 10.14
C ALA A 139 16.94 -8.26 11.16
N GLN A 140 16.18 -7.26 10.72
CA GLN A 140 15.62 -6.19 11.58
C GLN A 140 14.11 -6.38 11.86
N ARG A 141 13.54 -7.54 11.53
CA ARG A 141 12.14 -7.82 11.91
C ARG A 141 12.04 -7.89 13.42
N THR A 142 11.49 -6.84 14.04
CA THR A 142 11.16 -6.82 15.45
C THR A 142 9.95 -7.72 15.72
N ALA A 143 9.96 -8.42 16.84
CA ALA A 143 8.79 -9.20 17.27
C ALA A 143 7.60 -8.25 17.49
N VAL A 144 6.43 -8.62 16.97
CA VAL A 144 5.18 -7.87 17.15
C VAL A 144 4.88 -7.73 18.64
N LYS A 145 4.83 -6.49 19.14
CA LYS A 145 4.47 -6.21 20.53
C LYS A 145 2.97 -5.97 20.59
N PRO A 146 2.18 -6.81 21.29
CA PRO A 146 0.75 -6.60 21.42
C PRO A 146 0.44 -5.24 22.03
N VAL A 147 -0.51 -4.52 21.44
CA VAL A 147 -1.01 -3.25 21.98
C VAL A 147 -1.98 -3.54 23.12
N SER A 148 -1.72 -2.97 24.30
CA SER A 148 -2.61 -3.09 25.45
C SER A 148 -3.60 -1.92 25.51
N LEU A 149 -4.89 -2.23 25.49
CA LEU A 149 -5.97 -1.27 25.79
C LEU A 149 -6.21 -1.25 27.30
N LYS A 150 -5.87 -0.16 27.95
CA LYS A 150 -6.13 0.06 29.38
C LYS A 150 -7.57 0.54 29.67
N THR A 151 -8.30 1.00 28.66
CA THR A 151 -9.64 1.59 28.77
C THR A 151 -10.48 1.20 27.55
N LEU A 152 -11.79 0.99 27.75
CA LEU A 152 -12.73 0.85 26.63
C LEU A 152 -12.79 2.17 25.85
N ILE A 153 -12.57 2.10 24.55
CA ILE A 153 -12.66 3.23 23.65
C ILE A 153 -14.08 3.26 23.07
N GLY A 154 -14.70 4.45 23.07
CA GLY A 154 -16.09 4.59 22.57
C GLY A 154 -16.21 4.26 21.08
N SER A 155 -17.39 3.81 20.68
CA SER A 155 -17.70 3.43 19.28
C SER A 155 -17.70 4.60 18.30
N GLU A 156 -17.66 5.84 18.80
CA GLU A 156 -17.52 7.06 18.01
C GLU A 156 -16.07 7.34 17.58
N LYS A 157 -15.11 6.53 18.05
CA LYS A 157 -13.70 6.68 17.69
C LYS A 157 -13.36 5.85 16.46
N VAL A 158 -12.60 6.45 15.54
CA VAL A 158 -12.19 5.81 14.29
C VAL A 158 -10.72 6.09 13.98
N ILE A 159 -10.09 5.18 13.26
CA ILE A 159 -8.74 5.32 12.72
C ILE A 159 -8.85 5.31 11.20
N ALA A 160 -8.18 6.23 10.52
CA ALA A 160 -8.07 6.25 9.07
C ALA A 160 -6.61 6.05 8.66
N ILE A 161 -6.34 5.10 7.77
CA ILE A 161 -4.99 4.76 7.31
C ILE A 161 -4.93 4.90 5.79
N GLY A 162 -3.90 5.59 5.30
CA GLY A 162 -3.58 5.70 3.89
C GLY A 162 -2.21 5.13 3.56
N ALA A 163 -2.08 4.39 2.46
CA ALA A 163 -0.83 3.78 2.04
C ALA A 163 -0.77 3.51 0.53
N SER A 164 0.46 3.29 0.01
CA SER A 164 0.70 2.91 -1.38
C SER A 164 1.86 1.89 -1.48
N THR A 165 2.91 2.15 -2.24
CA THR A 165 4.07 1.26 -2.39
C THR A 165 4.69 0.89 -1.04
N GLY A 166 4.83 -0.42 -0.77
CA GLY A 166 5.24 -0.96 0.54
C GLY A 166 4.14 -0.94 1.59
N GLY A 167 2.94 -0.40 1.25
CA GLY A 167 1.81 -0.22 2.17
C GLY A 167 1.19 -1.52 2.65
N THR A 168 1.18 -2.57 1.84
CA THR A 168 0.59 -3.86 2.22
C THR A 168 1.25 -4.46 3.45
N GLU A 169 2.56 -4.45 3.50
CA GLU A 169 3.33 -4.94 4.64
C GLU A 169 3.27 -3.96 5.82
N ALA A 170 3.31 -2.64 5.55
CA ALA A 170 3.17 -1.63 6.58
C ALA A 170 1.78 -1.69 7.28
N ILE A 171 0.69 -1.84 6.52
CA ILE A 171 -0.66 -2.03 7.07
C ILE A 171 -0.72 -3.31 7.90
N ARG A 172 -0.17 -4.43 7.43
CA ARG A 172 -0.12 -5.68 8.21
C ARG A 172 0.55 -5.45 9.57
N GLN A 173 1.73 -4.83 9.58
CA GLN A 173 2.48 -4.55 10.82
C GLN A 173 1.73 -3.63 11.77
N VAL A 174 0.93 -2.71 11.25
CA VAL A 174 0.10 -1.81 12.06
C VAL A 174 -1.14 -2.51 12.61
N LEU A 175 -1.78 -3.42 11.85
CA LEU A 175 -3.01 -4.10 12.29
C LEU A 175 -2.78 -5.32 13.18
N GLU A 176 -1.72 -6.08 12.93
CA GLU A 176 -1.43 -7.35 13.62
C GLU A 176 -1.37 -7.22 15.14
N PRO A 177 -0.79 -6.16 15.76
CA PRO A 177 -0.74 -6.00 17.20
C PRO A 177 -2.05 -5.46 17.83
N LEU A 178 -3.08 -5.10 17.03
CA LEU A 178 -4.31 -4.48 17.54
C LEU A 178 -5.19 -5.50 18.27
N PRO A 179 -5.70 -5.14 19.46
CA PRO A 179 -6.62 -6.02 20.22
C PRO A 179 -8.04 -5.99 19.61
N PRO A 180 -8.86 -7.04 19.86
CA PRO A 180 -10.24 -7.13 19.35
C PRO A 180 -11.16 -5.96 19.71
N ALA A 181 -10.87 -5.25 20.81
CA ALA A 181 -11.66 -4.09 21.26
C ALA A 181 -11.12 -2.75 20.73
N CYS A 182 -10.29 -2.74 19.68
CA CYS A 182 -9.77 -1.49 19.11
C CYS A 182 -10.91 -0.70 18.41
N PRO A 183 -10.75 0.63 18.24
CA PRO A 183 -11.63 1.42 17.39
C PRO A 183 -11.69 0.87 15.97
N ALA A 184 -12.76 1.21 15.24
CA ALA A 184 -12.87 0.88 13.82
C ALA A 184 -11.72 1.49 13.02
N VAL A 185 -11.19 0.73 12.05
CA VAL A 185 -10.10 1.15 11.17
C VAL A 185 -10.60 1.21 9.72
N LEU A 186 -10.44 2.34 9.06
CA LEU A 186 -10.76 2.56 7.66
C LEU A 186 -9.46 2.71 6.86
N ILE A 187 -9.29 1.94 5.80
CA ILE A 187 -8.00 1.83 5.13
C ILE A 187 -8.15 2.06 3.64
N THR A 188 -7.38 2.99 3.10
CA THR A 188 -7.17 3.15 1.66
C THR A 188 -5.74 2.74 1.32
N GLN A 189 -5.61 1.63 0.60
CA GLN A 189 -4.38 1.19 -0.06
C GLN A 189 -4.56 1.37 -1.57
N HIS A 190 -3.61 1.99 -2.25
CA HIS A 190 -3.61 2.06 -3.71
C HIS A 190 -3.42 0.66 -4.29
N MET A 191 -4.52 0.03 -4.66
CA MET A 191 -4.56 -1.36 -5.12
C MET A 191 -5.69 -1.54 -6.14
N PRO A 192 -5.47 -2.32 -7.22
CA PRO A 192 -6.52 -2.60 -8.20
C PRO A 192 -7.66 -3.43 -7.63
N ALA A 193 -8.84 -3.36 -8.27
CA ALA A 193 -9.94 -4.28 -8.00
C ALA A 193 -9.51 -5.74 -8.14
N GLY A 194 -10.08 -6.63 -7.35
CA GLY A 194 -9.71 -8.05 -7.27
C GLY A 194 -8.57 -8.35 -6.28
N PHE A 195 -7.64 -7.41 -6.08
CA PHE A 195 -6.57 -7.57 -5.08
C PHE A 195 -7.00 -7.13 -3.68
N THR A 196 -7.88 -6.16 -3.57
CA THR A 196 -8.35 -5.61 -2.28
C THR A 196 -9.10 -6.64 -1.46
N HIS A 197 -9.90 -7.50 -2.10
CA HIS A 197 -10.58 -8.61 -1.45
C HIS A 197 -9.59 -9.64 -0.88
N SER A 198 -8.69 -10.17 -1.71
CA SER A 198 -7.65 -11.12 -1.28
C SER A 198 -6.75 -10.55 -0.19
N PHE A 199 -6.45 -9.24 -0.26
CA PHE A 199 -5.68 -8.55 0.77
C PHE A 199 -6.43 -8.49 2.10
N ALA A 200 -7.72 -8.15 2.07
CA ALA A 200 -8.56 -8.13 3.27
C ALA A 200 -8.67 -9.52 3.91
N GLU A 201 -8.95 -10.58 3.13
CA GLU A 201 -9.01 -11.94 3.62
C GLU A 201 -7.68 -12.41 4.25
N ARG A 202 -6.56 -12.05 3.61
CA ARG A 202 -5.25 -12.35 4.14
C ARG A 202 -5.00 -11.68 5.49
N LEU A 203 -5.28 -10.39 5.62
CA LEU A 203 -5.15 -9.67 6.88
C LEU A 203 -6.08 -10.24 7.95
N ASN A 204 -7.30 -10.65 7.58
CA ASN A 204 -8.25 -11.27 8.50
C ASN A 204 -7.73 -12.59 9.11
N ARG A 205 -6.89 -13.33 8.36
CA ARG A 205 -6.25 -14.55 8.88
C ARG A 205 -5.09 -14.27 9.84
N LEU A 206 -4.48 -13.08 9.77
CA LEU A 206 -3.28 -12.72 10.53
C LEU A 206 -3.58 -11.86 11.77
N CYS A 207 -4.68 -11.10 11.74
CA CYS A 207 -5.03 -10.13 12.77
C CYS A 207 -6.04 -10.71 13.77
N GLN A 208 -6.09 -10.14 14.98
CA GLN A 208 -7.10 -10.47 15.99
C GLN A 208 -8.43 -9.74 15.75
N ILE A 209 -8.40 -8.63 15.02
CA ILE A 209 -9.57 -7.87 14.58
C ILE A 209 -10.14 -8.47 13.31
N THR A 210 -11.44 -8.26 13.07
CA THR A 210 -12.05 -8.64 11.79
C THR A 210 -11.59 -7.69 10.69
N VAL A 211 -11.03 -8.22 9.60
CA VAL A 211 -10.64 -7.42 8.45
C VAL A 211 -11.44 -7.86 7.23
N LYS A 212 -12.06 -6.91 6.54
CA LYS A 212 -12.86 -7.17 5.33
C LYS A 212 -12.71 -6.09 4.29
N GLU A 213 -13.00 -6.40 3.05
CA GLU A 213 -13.25 -5.40 2.03
C GLU A 213 -14.57 -4.67 2.34
N ALA A 214 -14.56 -3.35 2.21
CA ALA A 214 -15.68 -2.50 2.57
C ALA A 214 -16.88 -2.66 1.62
N GLU A 215 -18.09 -2.64 2.17
CA GLU A 215 -19.35 -2.71 1.44
C GLU A 215 -20.15 -1.41 1.54
N GLN A 216 -20.94 -1.12 0.49
CA GLN A 216 -21.79 0.07 0.46
C GLN A 216 -22.82 0.07 1.58
N GLY A 217 -22.85 1.15 2.37
CA GLY A 217 -23.87 1.36 3.40
C GLY A 217 -23.66 0.55 4.68
N GLU A 218 -22.59 -0.24 4.80
CA GLU A 218 -22.37 -1.02 6.01
C GLU A 218 -21.96 -0.15 7.21
N ARG A 219 -22.38 -0.59 8.39
CA ARG A 219 -22.10 0.10 9.65
C ARG A 219 -20.63 -0.11 10.05
N VAL A 220 -19.97 0.97 10.43
CA VAL A 220 -18.59 0.96 10.94
C VAL A 220 -18.61 0.52 12.41
N LEU A 221 -17.95 -0.60 12.73
CA LEU A 221 -17.97 -1.25 14.05
C LEU A 221 -16.57 -1.29 14.69
N PRO A 222 -16.43 -1.08 16.00
CA PRO A 222 -15.19 -1.37 16.72
C PRO A 222 -14.72 -2.81 16.49
N GLY A 223 -13.43 -3.05 16.57
CA GLY A 223 -12.83 -4.37 16.31
C GLY A 223 -12.82 -4.78 14.84
N HIS A 224 -13.16 -3.87 13.92
CA HIS A 224 -13.18 -4.12 12.48
C HIS A 224 -12.24 -3.17 11.74
N ALA A 225 -11.60 -3.70 10.69
CA ALA A 225 -10.87 -2.93 9.69
C ALA A 225 -11.52 -3.11 8.31
N TYR A 226 -11.74 -2.01 7.61
CA TYR A 226 -12.42 -1.94 6.33
C TYR A 226 -11.44 -1.46 5.27
N ILE A 227 -11.16 -2.33 4.29
CA ILE A 227 -10.28 -2.02 3.15
C ILE A 227 -11.12 -1.41 2.02
N ALA A 228 -10.77 -0.23 1.54
CA ALA A 228 -11.43 0.37 0.38
C ALA A 228 -11.33 -0.54 -0.85
N PRO A 229 -12.46 -0.89 -1.51
CA PRO A 229 -12.41 -1.69 -2.74
C PRO A 229 -11.62 -0.99 -3.84
N GLY A 230 -10.88 -1.75 -4.62
CA GLY A 230 -10.28 -1.24 -5.84
C GLY A 230 -11.36 -0.68 -6.79
N ASP A 231 -11.02 0.35 -7.55
CA ASP A 231 -11.92 1.08 -8.45
C ASP A 231 -13.10 1.83 -7.80
N LYS A 232 -13.11 1.96 -6.47
CA LYS A 232 -14.09 2.80 -5.75
C LYS A 232 -13.40 3.65 -4.71
N HIS A 233 -13.87 4.89 -4.53
CA HIS A 233 -13.47 5.68 -3.37
C HIS A 233 -14.30 5.25 -2.17
N MET A 234 -13.68 5.22 -1.00
CA MET A 234 -14.35 4.96 0.27
C MET A 234 -14.40 6.24 1.10
N GLU A 235 -15.57 6.55 1.61
CA GLU A 235 -15.81 7.65 2.53
C GLU A 235 -16.46 7.16 3.82
N LEU A 236 -16.17 7.87 4.90
CA LEU A 236 -16.93 7.78 6.14
C LEU A 236 -18.15 8.71 6.05
N ALA A 237 -19.34 8.19 6.35
CA ALA A 237 -20.57 8.96 6.42
C ALA A 237 -21.24 8.81 7.77
N ARG A 238 -22.09 9.77 8.17
CA ARG A 238 -22.93 9.66 9.35
C ARG A 238 -24.31 9.12 8.99
N SER A 239 -24.80 8.19 9.83
CA SER A 239 -26.18 7.70 9.78
C SER A 239 -26.77 7.76 11.20
N GLY A 240 -27.42 8.86 11.50
CA GLY A 240 -27.85 9.17 12.87
C GLY A 240 -26.65 9.27 13.83
N ALA A 241 -26.67 8.46 14.89
CA ALA A 241 -25.58 8.41 15.86
C ALA A 241 -24.42 7.50 15.44
N ASN A 242 -24.53 6.77 14.31
CA ASN A 242 -23.56 5.79 13.87
C ASN A 242 -22.76 6.30 12.67
N TYR A 243 -21.62 5.64 12.40
CA TYR A 243 -20.89 5.77 11.15
C TYR A 243 -21.24 4.63 10.20
N GLN A 244 -21.24 4.94 8.91
CA GLN A 244 -21.41 3.98 7.83
C GLN A 244 -20.41 4.26 6.70
N ILE A 245 -20.14 3.26 5.89
CA ILE A 245 -19.28 3.35 4.70
C ILE A 245 -20.10 3.83 3.53
N ARG A 246 -19.55 4.76 2.75
CA ARG A 246 -20.05 5.17 1.45
C ARG A 246 -18.99 4.90 0.38
N LEU A 247 -19.35 4.14 -0.65
CA LEU A 247 -18.50 3.84 -1.79
C LEU A 247 -18.92 4.69 -2.98
N LEU A 248 -17.96 5.31 -3.68
CA LEU A 248 -18.19 6.21 -4.80
C LEU A 248 -17.42 5.76 -6.03
N GLU A 249 -18.05 5.82 -7.19
CA GLU A 249 -17.45 5.56 -8.51
C GLU A 249 -17.09 6.86 -9.25
N THR A 250 -16.81 7.93 -8.50
CA THR A 250 -16.36 9.21 -9.06
C THR A 250 -14.98 9.08 -9.73
N PRO A 251 -14.59 10.02 -10.61
CA PRO A 251 -13.28 10.00 -11.25
C PRO A 251 -12.13 9.86 -10.27
N PRO A 252 -10.97 9.31 -10.71
CA PRO A 252 -9.78 9.22 -9.87
C PRO A 252 -9.36 10.58 -9.29
N VAL A 253 -9.00 10.60 -8.01
CA VAL A 253 -8.40 11.74 -7.31
C VAL A 253 -6.91 11.48 -7.16
N ASN A 254 -6.05 12.46 -7.45
CA ASN A 254 -4.59 12.30 -7.47
C ASN A 254 -4.12 11.10 -8.32
N ARG A 255 -4.85 10.77 -9.42
CA ARG A 255 -4.65 9.61 -10.30
C ARG A 255 -5.00 8.25 -9.68
N HIS A 256 -5.58 8.22 -8.48
CA HIS A 256 -5.90 6.99 -7.76
C HIS A 256 -7.41 6.85 -7.52
N ARG A 257 -7.87 5.61 -7.57
CA ARG A 257 -9.18 5.17 -7.12
C ARG A 257 -9.06 3.71 -6.63
N PRO A 258 -9.10 3.52 -5.28
CA PRO A 258 -9.36 4.49 -4.21
C PRO A 258 -8.25 5.54 -4.04
N ALA A 259 -8.61 6.72 -3.50
CA ALA A 259 -7.68 7.78 -3.12
C ALA A 259 -7.73 8.04 -1.61
N VAL A 260 -6.57 8.27 -1.01
CA VAL A 260 -6.43 8.50 0.44
C VAL A 260 -7.04 9.83 0.85
N ASP A 261 -6.86 10.88 0.05
CA ASP A 261 -7.44 12.20 0.33
C ASP A 261 -8.96 12.17 0.43
N VAL A 262 -9.65 11.31 -0.36
CA VAL A 262 -11.11 11.17 -0.29
C VAL A 262 -11.54 10.60 1.06
N LEU A 263 -10.88 9.54 1.53
CA LEU A 263 -11.13 8.96 2.85
C LEU A 263 -10.85 9.98 3.95
N PHE A 264 -9.69 10.60 3.96
CA PHE A 264 -9.26 11.50 5.03
C PHE A 264 -10.14 12.74 5.12
N ASN A 265 -10.56 13.33 4.00
CA ASN A 265 -11.48 14.46 3.97
C ASN A 265 -12.84 14.10 4.57
N SER A 266 -13.38 12.93 4.24
CA SER A 266 -14.65 12.46 4.80
C SER A 266 -14.56 12.20 6.31
N VAL A 267 -13.44 11.64 6.77
CA VAL A 267 -13.17 11.40 8.20
C VAL A 267 -13.01 12.73 8.95
N ALA A 268 -12.32 13.72 8.36
CA ALA A 268 -12.22 15.07 8.93
C ALA A 268 -13.60 15.70 9.18
N GLN A 269 -14.49 15.58 8.19
CA GLN A 269 -15.86 16.14 8.26
C GLN A 269 -16.75 15.39 9.26
N CYS A 270 -16.68 14.06 9.27
CA CYS A 270 -17.59 13.22 10.04
C CYS A 270 -17.16 12.99 11.49
N ALA A 271 -15.86 12.76 11.73
CA ALA A 271 -15.35 12.33 13.02
C ALA A 271 -14.52 13.40 13.74
N GLY A 272 -13.81 14.27 13.02
CA GLY A 272 -13.01 15.36 13.59
C GLY A 272 -12.10 14.87 14.73
N ARG A 273 -12.22 15.46 15.93
CA ARG A 273 -11.42 15.10 17.12
C ARG A 273 -11.58 13.64 17.59
N ASN A 274 -12.55 12.91 17.06
CA ASN A 274 -12.77 11.51 17.36
C ASN A 274 -11.99 10.57 16.43
N ALA A 275 -11.14 11.13 15.57
CA ALA A 275 -10.35 10.34 14.64
C ALA A 275 -8.84 10.46 14.88
N VAL A 276 -8.13 9.41 14.47
CA VAL A 276 -6.68 9.43 14.22
C VAL A 276 -6.45 9.15 12.73
N GLY A 277 -5.67 10.04 12.07
CA GLY A 277 -5.20 9.83 10.71
C GLY A 277 -3.78 9.30 10.69
N VAL A 278 -3.51 8.29 9.87
CA VAL A 278 -2.19 7.67 9.72
C VAL A 278 -1.82 7.60 8.25
N LEU A 279 -0.70 8.22 7.86
CA LEU A 279 -0.19 8.16 6.50
C LEU A 279 1.11 7.36 6.46
N LEU A 280 1.04 6.22 5.79
CA LEU A 280 2.12 5.25 5.67
C LEU A 280 2.90 5.42 4.36
N THR A 281 3.93 4.61 4.21
CA THR A 281 4.80 4.52 3.02
C THR A 281 4.02 4.56 1.71
N GLY A 282 4.55 5.26 0.72
CA GLY A 282 3.98 5.38 -0.61
C GLY A 282 4.63 6.48 -1.43
N MET A 283 4.56 6.36 -2.76
CA MET A 283 5.02 7.39 -3.68
C MET A 283 3.94 8.46 -3.88
N GLY A 284 4.35 9.69 -4.21
CA GLY A 284 3.44 10.80 -4.49
C GLY A 284 3.03 11.56 -3.25
N ASN A 285 1.88 12.22 -3.32
CA ASN A 285 1.38 13.15 -2.31
C ASN A 285 -0.08 12.90 -1.88
N ASP A 286 -0.73 11.83 -2.38
CA ASP A 286 -2.10 11.51 -1.99
C ASP A 286 -2.19 11.24 -0.50
N GLY A 287 -3.20 11.76 0.14
CA GLY A 287 -3.39 11.72 1.59
C GLY A 287 -2.71 12.85 2.37
N ALA A 288 -1.79 13.61 1.78
CA ALA A 288 -1.12 14.69 2.50
C ALA A 288 -2.05 15.87 2.78
N VAL A 289 -2.88 16.25 1.81
CA VAL A 289 -3.88 17.31 1.96
C VAL A 289 -5.01 16.86 2.88
N GLY A 290 -5.53 15.65 2.69
CA GLY A 290 -6.58 15.09 3.55
C GLY A 290 -6.11 14.94 5.01
N LEU A 291 -4.84 14.56 5.25
CA LEU A 291 -4.27 14.50 6.59
C LEU A 291 -4.21 15.90 7.25
N LEU A 292 -3.90 16.94 6.46
CA LEU A 292 -3.95 18.33 6.93
C LEU A 292 -5.38 18.74 7.32
N GLU A 293 -6.38 18.37 6.52
CA GLU A 293 -7.79 18.65 6.84
C GLU A 293 -8.24 17.89 8.10
N MET A 294 -7.80 16.63 8.28
CA MET A 294 -8.02 15.90 9.54
C MET A 294 -7.41 16.65 10.74
N LYS A 295 -6.17 17.13 10.63
CA LYS A 295 -5.51 17.91 11.67
C LYS A 295 -6.26 19.20 12.00
N LYS A 296 -6.70 19.96 10.99
CA LYS A 296 -7.53 21.17 11.15
C LYS A 296 -8.86 20.89 11.83
N ALA A 297 -9.46 19.72 11.57
CA ALA A 297 -10.68 19.26 12.22
C ALA A 297 -10.49 18.73 13.65
N GLY A 298 -9.25 18.77 14.17
CA GLY A 298 -8.90 18.36 15.53
C GLY A 298 -8.54 16.89 15.69
N SER A 299 -8.40 16.13 14.60
CA SER A 299 -7.87 14.77 14.64
C SER A 299 -6.38 14.77 15.02
N TRP A 300 -5.92 13.71 15.69
CA TRP A 300 -4.49 13.45 15.80
C TRP A 300 -3.97 12.83 14.51
N THR A 301 -2.85 13.29 14.01
CA THR A 301 -2.34 12.86 12.72
C THR A 301 -0.90 12.34 12.84
N ILE A 302 -0.64 11.17 12.25
CA ILE A 302 0.64 10.46 12.32
C ILE A 302 1.15 10.25 10.89
N ALA A 303 2.42 10.58 10.65
CA ALA A 303 3.14 10.20 9.45
C ALA A 303 4.23 9.17 9.79
N GLN A 304 4.37 8.14 8.97
CA GLN A 304 5.46 7.18 9.08
C GLN A 304 6.80 7.89 8.82
N ASN A 305 7.81 7.63 9.65
CA ASN A 305 9.13 8.23 9.49
C ASN A 305 9.90 7.67 8.28
N GLU A 306 10.88 8.43 7.81
CA GLU A 306 11.70 8.07 6.65
C GLU A 306 12.44 6.74 6.83
N ALA A 307 12.94 6.46 8.03
CA ALA A 307 13.76 5.29 8.31
C ALA A 307 13.02 3.96 8.12
N SER A 308 11.70 3.94 8.36
CA SER A 308 10.86 2.74 8.24
C SER A 308 10.02 2.69 6.96
N CYS A 309 10.01 3.76 6.14
CA CYS A 309 9.33 3.76 4.84
C CYS A 309 10.08 2.93 3.80
N VAL A 310 9.36 2.12 3.03
CA VAL A 310 9.87 1.54 1.77
C VAL A 310 10.08 2.67 0.76
N VAL A 311 9.09 3.55 0.61
CA VAL A 311 9.16 4.76 -0.21
C VAL A 311 8.68 5.95 0.60
N TYR A 312 9.58 6.91 0.82
CA TYR A 312 9.30 8.12 1.61
C TYR A 312 8.79 9.25 0.71
N GLY A 313 7.56 9.09 0.18
CA GLY A 313 6.88 10.08 -0.65
C GLY A 313 5.68 10.68 0.07
N MET A 314 4.55 9.95 0.17
CA MET A 314 3.32 10.41 0.83
C MET A 314 3.55 10.94 2.25
N PRO A 315 4.28 10.26 3.16
CA PRO A 315 4.58 10.79 4.49
C PRO A 315 5.43 12.07 4.45
N ARG A 316 6.41 12.15 3.56
CA ARG A 316 7.24 13.35 3.37
C ARG A 316 6.40 14.57 2.99
N GLU A 317 5.51 14.42 2.01
CA GLU A 317 4.64 15.52 1.58
C GLU A 317 3.70 15.98 2.71
N ALA A 318 3.16 15.05 3.51
CA ALA A 318 2.37 15.41 4.69
C ALA A 318 3.18 16.18 5.74
N ILE A 319 4.44 15.81 5.96
CA ILE A 319 5.34 16.52 6.89
C ILE A 319 5.67 17.92 6.36
N LEU A 320 5.95 18.06 5.06
CA LEU A 320 6.23 19.35 4.42
C LEU A 320 5.03 20.32 4.50
N LEU A 321 3.79 19.78 4.43
CA LEU A 321 2.55 20.55 4.64
C LEU A 321 2.23 20.81 6.11
N ASN A 322 3.08 20.36 7.05
CA ASN A 322 2.77 20.39 8.50
C ASN A 322 1.45 19.68 8.85
N ALA A 323 1.08 18.66 8.07
CA ALA A 323 -0.13 17.86 8.26
C ALA A 323 0.01 16.84 9.40
N ALA A 324 1.23 16.36 9.67
CA ALA A 324 1.50 15.42 10.76
C ALA A 324 1.64 16.14 12.10
N SER A 325 0.91 15.65 13.11
CA SER A 325 1.11 16.05 14.52
C SER A 325 2.29 15.28 15.13
N GLU A 326 2.58 14.12 14.57
CA GLU A 326 3.62 13.19 15.03
C GLU A 326 4.25 12.45 13.86
N VAL A 327 5.57 12.25 13.92
CA VAL A 327 6.34 11.45 12.96
C VAL A 327 6.93 10.27 13.70
N THR A 328 6.54 9.03 13.33
CA THR A 328 6.75 7.85 14.16
C THR A 328 7.30 6.68 13.34
N HIS A 329 8.14 5.85 13.95
CA HIS A 329 8.60 4.59 13.36
C HIS A 329 7.42 3.61 13.20
N LEU A 330 7.41 2.81 12.13
CA LEU A 330 6.32 1.90 11.81
C LEU A 330 5.94 0.98 12.98
N ASP A 331 6.93 0.46 13.72
CA ASP A 331 6.74 -0.45 14.86
C ASP A 331 5.96 0.17 16.03
N ASP A 332 5.96 1.51 16.14
CA ASP A 332 5.35 2.23 17.24
C ASP A 332 3.96 2.82 16.88
N ILE A 333 3.60 2.86 15.59
CA ILE A 333 2.36 3.48 15.09
C ILE A 333 1.13 2.90 15.78
N SER A 334 1.03 1.57 15.88
CA SER A 334 -0.12 0.89 16.48
C SER A 334 -0.38 1.35 17.93
N GLN A 335 0.69 1.42 18.73
CA GLN A 335 0.59 1.87 20.12
C GLN A 335 0.21 3.35 20.21
N HIS A 336 0.80 4.20 19.34
CA HIS A 336 0.56 5.63 19.35
C HIS A 336 -0.87 5.96 18.93
N MET A 337 -1.40 5.42 17.84
CA MET A 337 -2.76 5.69 17.38
C MET A 337 -3.82 5.27 18.42
N VAL A 338 -3.64 4.14 19.10
CA VAL A 338 -4.56 3.67 20.13
C VAL A 338 -4.47 4.52 21.40
N SER A 339 -3.27 4.88 21.85
CA SER A 339 -3.09 5.69 23.04
C SER A 339 -3.66 7.11 22.90
N ARG A 340 -3.59 7.69 21.70
CA ARG A 340 -4.17 9.02 21.42
C ARG A 340 -5.70 9.02 21.49
N LEU A 341 -6.37 7.96 21.07
CA LEU A 341 -7.82 7.83 21.20
C LEU A 341 -8.25 7.56 22.64
N ALA A 342 -7.46 6.83 23.41
CA ALA A 342 -7.73 6.57 24.83
C ALA A 342 -7.55 7.83 25.70
N SER A 343 -6.53 8.65 25.45
CA SER A 343 -6.25 9.85 26.25
C SER A 343 -7.30 10.98 26.08
N GLY A 344 -8.01 11.02 24.96
CA GLY A 344 -9.10 11.98 24.75
C GLY A 344 -10.33 11.80 25.65
N GLN A 345 -10.41 10.73 26.45
CA GLN A 345 -11.45 10.51 27.47
C GLN A 345 -11.11 11.14 28.85
N ALA A 346 -9.85 11.51 29.10
CA ALA A 346 -9.41 12.03 30.39
C ALA A 346 -9.72 13.52 30.65
N ILE A 347 -10.34 14.23 29.68
CA ILE A 347 -10.75 15.63 29.85
C ILE A 347 -12.28 15.72 29.81
N ARG A 348 -12.94 15.09 30.78
CA ARG A 348 -14.27 15.46 31.26
C ARG A 348 -14.17 15.59 32.78
N ILE A 349 -13.76 16.75 33.24
CA ILE A 349 -14.09 17.30 34.55
C ILE A 349 -15.02 18.47 34.30
#